data_9c71374353254c7689a7f5fd8ad27b20
#
_entry.id   9c71374353254c7689a7f5fd8ad27b20
#
_cell.length_a   1.000
_cell.length_b   1.000
_cell.length_c   1.000
_cell.angle_alpha   90.00
_cell.angle_beta   90.00
_cell.angle_gamma   90.00
#
_symmetry.space_group_name_H-M   'P 1'
#
loop_
_entity.id
_entity.type
_entity.pdbx_description
1 polymer ?
#
loop_
_entity_poly.entity_id
_entity_poly.type
_entity_poly.pdbx_seq_one_letter_code
_entity_poly.pdbx_strand_id
1 'polypeptide(L)'
;MKSRARGPLMQHDAFKVALTGCANGCSRPHIMDVGLIRAERPGAADDACTACGLCIRQCPEGALAPVGNDSSCPATMCARPAGTPVLDAASCVSCGRCLRRCPEHALPVVAAGWRIVVGGRLGRRPRLATELPGIFDDATALVILDRAARWFMRDHRPGLRFADIVAKSPGGLSALVEGV
;
A
#
# COMPACT_ATOMS: atom_id res chain seq x y z
N MET A 1 32.80 -21.52 -20.27
CA MET A 1 32.09 -20.51 -19.47
C MET A 1 33.03 -19.96 -18.40
N LYS A 2 33.50 -18.71 -18.53
CA LYS A 2 34.37 -18.09 -17.53
C LYS A 2 33.50 -17.63 -16.33
N SER A 3 33.70 -18.30 -15.20
CA SER A 3 33.19 -17.83 -13.90
C SER A 3 33.75 -16.42 -13.65
N ARG A 4 32.88 -15.39 -13.74
CA ARG A 4 33.23 -14.06 -13.23
C ARG A 4 33.25 -14.18 -11.70
N ALA A 5 34.43 -14.10 -11.10
CA ALA A 5 34.57 -13.88 -9.67
C ALA A 5 33.78 -12.62 -9.33
N ARG A 6 32.63 -12.79 -8.66
CA ARG A 6 31.83 -11.67 -8.12
C ARG A 6 32.61 -11.12 -6.94
N GLY A 7 33.14 -9.91 -7.09
CA GLY A 7 33.59 -9.12 -5.93
C GLY A 7 32.45 -8.94 -4.91
N PRO A 8 32.73 -8.39 -3.71
CA PRO A 8 31.70 -8.18 -2.71
C PRO A 8 30.55 -7.36 -3.29
N LEU A 9 29.32 -7.89 -3.17
CA LEU A 9 28.12 -7.22 -3.64
C LEU A 9 27.98 -5.90 -2.89
N MET A 10 28.05 -4.79 -3.61
CA MET A 10 27.78 -3.49 -3.03
C MET A 10 26.28 -3.39 -2.67
N GLN A 11 25.95 -2.71 -1.58
CA GLN A 11 24.58 -2.59 -1.09
C GLN A 11 23.57 -2.07 -2.14
N HIS A 12 24.03 -1.32 -3.13
CA HIS A 12 23.21 -0.77 -4.21
C HIS A 12 23.08 -1.69 -5.43
N ASP A 13 23.82 -2.78 -5.46
CA ASP A 13 23.73 -3.82 -6.51
C ASP A 13 22.76 -4.97 -6.12
N ALA A 14 22.21 -4.93 -4.92
CA ALA A 14 21.23 -5.89 -4.43
C ALA A 14 19.81 -5.41 -4.75
N PHE A 15 18.94 -6.32 -5.20
CA PHE A 15 17.50 -6.11 -5.28
C PHE A 15 16.89 -6.21 -3.89
N LYS A 16 16.16 -5.18 -3.45
CA LYS A 16 15.68 -5.05 -2.08
C LYS A 16 14.16 -5.12 -2.04
N VAL A 17 13.67 -6.06 -1.25
CA VAL A 17 12.23 -6.24 -1.02
C VAL A 17 11.92 -5.97 0.44
N ALA A 18 10.82 -5.28 0.72
CA ALA A 18 10.28 -5.12 2.06
C ALA A 18 8.84 -5.61 2.13
N LEU A 19 8.54 -6.40 3.14
CA LEU A 19 7.19 -6.80 3.53
C LEU A 19 6.80 -6.10 4.83
N THR A 20 5.56 -5.61 4.90
CA THR A 20 4.99 -5.08 6.13
C THR A 20 3.55 -5.55 6.31
N GLY A 21 3.22 -5.99 7.52
CA GLY A 21 1.90 -6.51 7.87
C GLY A 21 0.81 -5.43 8.08
N CYS A 22 1.16 -4.15 7.97
CA CYS A 22 0.20 -3.05 8.09
C CYS A 22 0.70 -1.78 7.40
N ALA A 23 -0.21 -0.80 7.23
CA ALA A 23 0.08 0.47 6.57
C ALA A 23 1.13 1.35 7.29
N ASN A 24 1.49 1.03 8.54
CA ASN A 24 2.53 1.78 9.27
C ASN A 24 3.93 1.66 8.63
N GLY A 25 4.17 0.66 7.80
CA GLY A 25 5.35 0.56 6.95
C GLY A 25 6.69 0.49 7.70
N CYS A 26 6.75 -0.14 8.88
CA CYS A 26 7.96 -0.19 9.73
C CYS A 26 9.18 -0.79 9.02
N SER A 27 8.99 -1.70 8.06
CA SER A 27 10.05 -2.26 7.20
C SER A 27 10.49 -1.30 6.09
N ARG A 28 9.95 -0.08 6.04
CA ARG A 28 10.26 0.99 5.07
C ARG A 28 10.01 0.60 3.61
N PRO A 29 8.83 0.04 3.26
CA PRO A 29 8.55 -0.44 1.91
C PRO A 29 8.67 0.64 0.84
N HIS A 30 8.37 1.89 1.18
CA HIS A 30 8.36 3.03 0.24
C HIS A 30 9.74 3.45 -0.29
N ILE A 31 10.82 2.96 0.31
CA ILE A 31 12.20 3.26 -0.12
C ILE A 31 12.99 2.02 -0.55
N MET A 32 12.29 0.91 -0.78
CA MET A 32 12.85 -0.32 -1.32
C MET A 32 12.55 -0.45 -2.81
N ASP A 33 13.23 -1.38 -3.48
CA ASP A 33 13.00 -1.63 -4.91
C ASP A 33 11.58 -2.15 -5.15
N VAL A 34 11.11 -3.05 -4.27
CA VAL A 34 9.70 -3.46 -4.18
C VAL A 34 9.28 -3.50 -2.71
N GLY A 35 8.14 -2.89 -2.42
CA GLY A 35 7.51 -2.95 -1.11
C GLY A 35 6.11 -3.57 -1.20
N LEU A 36 5.81 -4.51 -0.31
CA LEU A 36 4.49 -5.12 -0.15
C LEU A 36 3.92 -4.70 1.20
N ILE A 37 2.73 -4.11 1.18
CA ILE A 37 2.06 -3.55 2.36
C ILE A 37 0.72 -4.25 2.50
N ARG A 38 0.53 -4.99 3.61
CA ARG A 38 -0.76 -5.66 3.86
C ARG A 38 -1.88 -4.64 3.93
N ALA A 39 -2.99 -4.92 3.24
CA ALA A 39 -4.10 -4.01 3.08
C ALA A 39 -5.44 -4.74 3.18
N GLU A 40 -6.41 -4.05 3.79
CA GLU A 40 -7.81 -4.47 3.90
C GLU A 40 -8.67 -3.23 3.71
N ARG A 41 -9.46 -3.18 2.63
CA ARG A 41 -10.34 -2.05 2.33
C ARG A 41 -11.75 -2.32 2.81
N PRO A 42 -12.35 -1.42 3.61
CA PRO A 42 -13.74 -1.52 3.97
C PRO A 42 -14.64 -1.15 2.80
N GLY A 43 -15.79 -1.80 2.72
CA GLY A 43 -16.92 -1.40 1.90
C GLY A 43 -17.86 -0.42 2.60
N ALA A 44 -19.00 -0.15 1.98
CA ALA A 44 -20.10 0.57 2.61
C ALA A 44 -20.61 -0.20 3.83
N ALA A 45 -21.02 0.52 4.87
CA ALA A 45 -21.64 -0.10 6.03
C ALA A 45 -22.98 -0.72 5.64
N ASP A 46 -23.25 -1.90 6.18
CA ASP A 46 -24.52 -2.62 6.02
C ASP A 46 -25.56 -2.24 7.08
N ASP A 47 -26.71 -2.90 7.06
CA ASP A 47 -27.86 -2.63 7.95
C ASP A 47 -27.57 -2.93 9.43
N ALA A 48 -26.51 -3.65 9.75
CA ALA A 48 -26.09 -3.87 11.14
C ALA A 48 -25.41 -2.63 11.76
N CYS A 49 -25.17 -1.59 10.97
CA CYS A 49 -24.52 -0.38 11.43
C CYS A 49 -25.37 0.42 12.42
N THR A 50 -24.94 0.48 13.68
CA THR A 50 -25.61 1.26 14.74
C THR A 50 -25.21 2.74 14.75
N ALA A 51 -24.51 3.23 13.75
CA ALA A 51 -23.99 4.62 13.65
C ALA A 51 -23.22 5.08 14.89
N CYS A 52 -22.54 4.17 15.60
CA CYS A 52 -21.81 4.47 16.85
C CYS A 52 -20.55 5.33 16.63
N GLY A 53 -20.08 5.51 15.38
CA GLY A 53 -18.96 6.35 14.98
C GLY A 53 -17.58 5.88 15.43
N LEU A 54 -17.43 4.66 15.97
CA LEU A 54 -16.13 4.14 16.39
C LEU A 54 -15.14 4.04 15.23
N CYS A 55 -15.59 3.59 14.05
CA CYS A 55 -14.77 3.49 12.85
C CYS A 55 -14.26 4.86 12.38
N ILE A 56 -15.09 5.89 12.48
CA ILE A 56 -14.74 7.28 12.13
C ILE A 56 -13.67 7.81 13.10
N ARG A 57 -13.89 7.72 14.40
CA ARG A 57 -12.93 8.20 15.43
C ARG A 57 -11.60 7.45 15.40
N GLN A 58 -11.60 6.20 14.97
CA GLN A 58 -10.40 5.35 14.93
C GLN A 58 -9.63 5.42 13.61
N CYS A 59 -10.14 6.13 12.59
CA CYS A 59 -9.45 6.30 11.32
C CYS A 59 -8.33 7.33 11.46
N PRO A 60 -7.04 6.92 11.35
CA PRO A 60 -5.93 7.86 11.50
C PRO A 60 -5.82 8.84 10.33
N GLU A 61 -6.38 8.46 9.16
CA GLU A 61 -6.33 9.26 7.93
C GLU A 61 -7.60 10.15 7.77
N GLY A 62 -8.57 10.07 8.70
CA GLY A 62 -9.82 10.80 8.54
C GLY A 62 -10.66 10.39 7.32
N ALA A 63 -10.38 9.21 6.74
CA ALA A 63 -11.00 8.73 5.50
C ALA A 63 -12.45 8.26 5.68
N LEU A 64 -13.02 8.32 6.87
CA LEU A 64 -14.42 7.99 7.15
C LEU A 64 -15.12 9.20 7.74
N ALA A 65 -16.24 9.60 7.14
CA ALA A 65 -17.09 10.68 7.59
C ALA A 65 -18.55 10.20 7.76
N PRO A 66 -19.35 10.79 8.68
CA PRO A 66 -20.77 10.46 8.78
C PRO A 66 -21.54 10.99 7.58
N VAL A 67 -22.58 10.28 7.14
CA VAL A 67 -23.57 10.82 6.19
C VAL A 67 -24.38 11.94 6.88
N GLY A 68 -24.53 13.08 6.22
CA GLY A 68 -25.30 14.21 6.77
C GLY A 68 -24.47 15.04 7.75
N ASN A 69 -23.41 15.62 7.24
CA ASN A 69 -22.55 16.53 7.99
C ASN A 69 -23.30 17.81 8.37
N ASP A 70 -23.93 17.79 9.53
CA ASP A 70 -24.21 19.05 10.23
C ASP A 70 -22.89 19.46 10.90
N SER A 71 -22.17 20.36 10.21
CA SER A 71 -20.86 20.88 10.62
C SER A 71 -20.87 21.70 11.91
N SER A 72 -21.99 21.66 12.66
CA SER A 72 -22.20 22.45 13.88
C SER A 72 -21.61 21.82 15.14
N CYS A 73 -21.17 20.55 15.10
CA CYS A 73 -20.61 19.91 16.29
C CYS A 73 -19.13 19.56 16.13
N PRO A 74 -18.20 20.18 16.91
CA PRO A 74 -16.80 19.80 16.91
C PRO A 74 -16.64 18.33 17.34
N ALA A 75 -15.84 17.57 16.58
CA ALA A 75 -15.64 16.12 16.76
C ALA A 75 -15.21 15.69 18.17
N THR A 76 -14.75 16.64 18.99
CA THR A 76 -14.32 16.43 20.38
C THR A 76 -15.45 16.48 21.42
N MET A 77 -16.62 17.03 21.08
CA MET A 77 -17.72 17.25 22.04
C MET A 77 -18.99 16.43 21.74
N CYS A 78 -19.12 15.86 20.53
CA CYS A 78 -20.28 15.03 20.21
C CYS A 78 -20.07 13.60 20.70
N ALA A 79 -20.88 13.14 21.62
CA ALA A 79 -20.83 11.78 22.15
C ALA A 79 -21.08 10.70 21.07
N ARG A 80 -21.72 11.05 19.95
CA ARG A 80 -22.01 10.15 18.80
C ARG A 80 -22.03 10.95 17.50
N PRO A 81 -21.18 10.66 16.52
CA PRO A 81 -21.41 11.18 15.18
C PRO A 81 -22.71 10.57 14.63
N ALA A 82 -23.68 11.41 14.31
CA ALA A 82 -24.92 10.95 13.70
C ALA A 82 -24.62 10.52 12.25
N GLY A 83 -25.01 9.31 11.88
CA GLY A 83 -25.01 8.83 10.51
C GLY A 83 -24.07 7.66 10.21
N THR A 84 -24.41 6.95 9.15
CA THR A 84 -23.63 5.82 8.61
C THR A 84 -22.29 6.33 8.07
N PRO A 85 -21.17 5.63 8.30
CA PRO A 85 -19.87 6.06 7.79
C PRO A 85 -19.80 5.96 6.26
N VAL A 86 -19.31 7.01 5.62
CA VAL A 86 -18.97 7.03 4.19
C VAL A 86 -17.45 7.07 4.05
N LEU A 87 -16.93 6.23 3.15
CA LEU A 87 -15.51 6.13 2.90
C LEU A 87 -15.08 7.09 1.78
N ASP A 88 -14.12 7.96 2.08
CA ASP A 88 -13.29 8.61 1.07
C ASP A 88 -12.17 7.64 0.65
N ALA A 89 -12.33 7.07 -0.54
CA ALA A 89 -11.37 6.11 -1.09
C ALA A 89 -9.99 6.73 -1.40
N ALA A 90 -9.92 8.04 -1.65
CA ALA A 90 -8.69 8.74 -1.97
C ALA A 90 -7.81 8.91 -0.74
N SER A 91 -8.40 9.17 0.43
CA SER A 91 -7.70 9.29 1.71
C SER A 91 -7.46 7.94 2.40
N CYS A 92 -8.10 6.86 1.93
CA CYS A 92 -8.04 5.56 2.59
C CYS A 92 -6.76 4.79 2.24
N VAL A 93 -5.90 4.56 3.22
CA VAL A 93 -4.69 3.71 3.09
C VAL A 93 -4.96 2.21 3.26
N SER A 94 -6.22 1.78 3.30
CA SER A 94 -6.64 0.37 3.41
C SER A 94 -5.97 -0.37 4.58
N CYS A 95 -5.83 0.28 5.74
CA CYS A 95 -5.18 -0.31 6.92
C CYS A 95 -6.07 -1.30 7.70
N GLY A 96 -7.35 -1.41 7.39
CA GLY A 96 -8.32 -2.30 8.03
C GLY A 96 -8.65 -1.95 9.50
N ARG A 97 -8.19 -0.80 10.01
CA ARG A 97 -8.40 -0.45 11.43
C ARG A 97 -9.88 -0.28 11.78
N CYS A 98 -10.65 0.32 10.89
CA CYS A 98 -12.09 0.50 11.03
C CYS A 98 -12.84 -0.84 11.07
N LEU A 99 -12.42 -1.82 10.28
CA LEU A 99 -12.96 -3.18 10.24
C LEU A 99 -12.83 -3.87 11.61
N ARG A 100 -11.63 -3.83 12.18
CA ARG A 100 -11.32 -4.46 13.47
C ARG A 100 -11.95 -3.75 14.68
N ARG A 101 -12.38 -2.51 14.49
CA ARG A 101 -12.95 -1.68 15.57
C ARG A 101 -14.47 -1.59 15.52
N CYS A 102 -15.11 -2.13 14.50
CA CYS A 102 -16.56 -2.18 14.41
C CYS A 102 -17.09 -3.31 15.30
N PRO A 103 -17.86 -3.04 16.37
CA PRO A 103 -18.39 -4.08 17.25
C PRO A 103 -19.44 -4.93 16.57
N GLU A 104 -20.18 -4.36 15.62
CA GLU A 104 -21.25 -5.04 14.86
C GLU A 104 -20.73 -5.69 13.57
N HIS A 105 -19.43 -5.57 13.28
CA HIS A 105 -18.81 -6.03 12.01
C HIS A 105 -19.54 -5.51 10.75
N ALA A 106 -20.22 -4.37 10.85
CA ALA A 106 -21.06 -3.78 9.82
C ALA A 106 -20.31 -3.19 8.61
N LEU A 107 -18.99 -3.30 8.58
CA LEU A 107 -18.17 -2.88 7.44
C LEU A 107 -17.62 -4.14 6.74
N PRO A 108 -18.14 -4.51 5.56
CA PRO A 108 -17.60 -5.65 4.82
C PRO A 108 -16.19 -5.37 4.28
N VAL A 109 -15.38 -6.40 4.14
CA VAL A 109 -14.08 -6.31 3.45
C VAL A 109 -14.32 -6.45 1.95
N VAL A 110 -14.09 -5.39 1.18
CA VAL A 110 -14.28 -5.40 -0.29
C VAL A 110 -13.00 -5.71 -1.05
N ALA A 111 -11.85 -5.52 -0.43
CA ALA A 111 -10.56 -5.94 -0.97
C ALA A 111 -9.59 -6.24 0.17
N ALA A 112 -8.88 -7.36 0.07
CA ALA A 112 -7.84 -7.76 1.02
C ALA A 112 -6.64 -8.35 0.27
N GLY A 113 -5.43 -8.02 0.72
CA GLY A 113 -4.22 -8.48 0.06
C GLY A 113 -3.07 -7.52 0.26
N TRP A 114 -2.38 -7.17 -0.82
CA TRP A 114 -1.16 -6.37 -0.82
C TRP A 114 -1.30 -5.14 -1.69
N ARG A 115 -1.02 -3.97 -1.13
CA ARG A 115 -0.63 -2.79 -1.89
C ARG A 115 0.85 -2.96 -2.24
N ILE A 116 1.20 -2.73 -3.50
CA ILE A 116 2.57 -2.93 -3.98
C ILE A 116 3.14 -1.60 -4.45
N VAL A 117 4.31 -1.27 -3.93
CA VAL A 117 5.05 -0.06 -4.30
C VAL A 117 6.39 -0.43 -4.93
N VAL A 118 6.79 0.26 -6.00
CA VAL A 118 7.93 -0.14 -6.84
C VAL A 118 8.85 1.05 -7.13
N GLY A 119 10.15 0.81 -7.12
CA GLY A 119 11.17 1.75 -7.56
C GLY A 119 11.54 2.83 -6.54
N GLY A 120 11.42 2.51 -5.24
CA GLY A 120 11.90 3.36 -4.16
C GLY A 120 13.43 3.34 -4.03
N ARG A 121 13.98 4.39 -3.45
CA ARG A 121 15.39 4.45 -3.09
C ARG A 121 15.65 5.47 -1.99
N LEU A 122 16.66 5.20 -1.18
CA LEU A 122 17.24 6.16 -0.23
C LEU A 122 18.66 6.54 -0.70
N GLY A 123 19.23 7.58 -0.14
CA GLY A 123 20.57 8.05 -0.42
C GLY A 123 20.58 9.53 -0.81
N ARG A 124 21.60 9.98 -1.54
CA ARG A 124 21.79 11.42 -1.88
C ARG A 124 20.61 12.02 -2.67
N ARG A 125 19.87 11.22 -3.40
CA ARG A 125 18.66 11.62 -4.15
C ARG A 125 17.55 10.65 -3.81
N PRO A 126 16.89 10.83 -2.65
CA PRO A 126 15.82 9.94 -2.20
C PRO A 126 14.61 10.03 -3.14
N ARG A 127 13.92 8.92 -3.31
CA ARG A 127 12.67 8.84 -4.05
C ARG A 127 11.78 7.79 -3.41
N LEU A 128 10.53 8.13 -3.19
CA LEU A 128 9.53 7.15 -2.79
C LEU A 128 9.18 6.24 -3.96
N ALA A 129 8.87 5.00 -3.67
CA ALA A 129 8.35 4.04 -4.62
C ALA A 129 6.97 4.50 -5.12
N THR A 130 6.68 4.19 -6.39
CA THR A 130 5.36 4.41 -6.99
C THR A 130 4.45 3.25 -6.66
N GLU A 131 3.23 3.53 -6.21
CA GLU A 131 2.24 2.51 -5.92
C GLU A 131 1.59 2.01 -7.21
N LEU A 132 1.48 0.68 -7.33
CA LEU A 132 0.69 0.05 -8.38
C LEU A 132 -0.81 0.17 -8.04
N PRO A 133 -1.68 0.42 -9.03
CA PRO A 133 -3.10 0.57 -8.78
C PRO A 133 -3.73 -0.77 -8.39
N GLY A 134 -4.35 -0.83 -7.20
CA GLY A 134 -5.08 -2.00 -6.74
C GLY A 134 -4.58 -2.60 -5.43
N ILE A 135 -5.31 -3.61 -4.97
CA ILE A 135 -4.93 -4.50 -3.87
C ILE A 135 -4.89 -5.90 -4.46
N PHE A 136 -3.74 -6.54 -4.37
CA PHE A 136 -3.45 -7.81 -5.03
C PHE A 136 -3.48 -8.95 -4.03
N ASP A 137 -4.00 -10.10 -4.42
CA ASP A 137 -3.91 -11.32 -3.63
C ASP A 137 -2.47 -11.85 -3.54
N ASP A 138 -2.26 -12.89 -2.75
CA ASP A 138 -0.92 -13.44 -2.50
C ASP A 138 -0.29 -13.99 -3.80
N ALA A 139 -1.07 -14.68 -4.64
CA ALA A 139 -0.59 -15.27 -5.89
C ALA A 139 -0.16 -14.19 -6.89
N THR A 140 -1.02 -13.19 -7.10
CA THR A 140 -0.75 -12.04 -7.97
C THR A 140 0.45 -11.23 -7.46
N ALA A 141 0.54 -11.00 -6.15
CA ALA A 141 1.67 -10.29 -5.56
C ALA A 141 3.01 -10.99 -5.81
N LEU A 142 3.04 -12.32 -5.73
CA LEU A 142 4.23 -13.12 -6.06
C LEU A 142 4.59 -13.03 -7.54
N VAL A 143 3.61 -13.05 -8.45
CA VAL A 143 3.84 -12.87 -9.89
C VAL A 143 4.45 -11.48 -10.17
N ILE A 144 3.90 -10.43 -9.56
CA ILE A 144 4.42 -9.06 -9.73
C ILE A 144 5.85 -8.97 -9.18
N LEU A 145 6.13 -9.57 -8.03
CA LEU A 145 7.47 -9.60 -7.43
C LEU A 145 8.47 -10.33 -8.34
N ASP A 146 8.12 -11.49 -8.89
CA ASP A 146 8.95 -12.24 -9.82
C ASP A 146 9.23 -11.43 -11.09
N ARG A 147 8.21 -10.79 -11.68
CA ARG A 147 8.38 -9.90 -12.84
C ARG A 147 9.34 -8.74 -12.55
N ALA A 148 9.20 -8.10 -11.39
CA ALA A 148 10.10 -7.01 -10.98
C ALA A 148 11.55 -7.50 -10.80
N ALA A 149 11.74 -8.67 -10.19
CA ALA A 149 13.05 -9.28 -10.02
C ALA A 149 13.70 -9.65 -11.36
N ARG A 150 12.94 -10.24 -12.29
CA ARG A 150 13.40 -10.54 -13.65
C ARG A 150 13.77 -9.27 -14.43
N TRP A 151 12.95 -8.23 -14.29
CA TRP A 151 13.24 -6.93 -14.90
C TRP A 151 14.55 -6.36 -14.36
N PHE A 152 14.74 -6.37 -13.04
CA PHE A 152 16.01 -5.97 -12.42
C PHE A 152 17.19 -6.79 -12.97
N MET A 153 17.10 -8.12 -12.99
CA MET A 153 18.18 -8.99 -13.45
C MET A 153 18.55 -8.77 -14.93
N ARG A 154 17.56 -8.46 -15.77
CA ARG A 154 17.77 -8.19 -17.20
C ARG A 154 18.53 -6.88 -17.44
N ASP A 155 18.13 -5.82 -16.72
CA ASP A 155 18.55 -4.44 -17.03
C ASP A 155 19.60 -3.89 -16.05
N HIS A 156 19.90 -4.64 -14.99
CA HIS A 156 20.87 -4.22 -13.98
C HIS A 156 22.29 -4.09 -14.57
N ARG A 157 22.97 -3.01 -14.18
CA ARG A 157 24.39 -2.76 -14.43
C ARG A 157 25.01 -2.23 -13.13
N PRO A 158 26.32 -2.43 -12.90
CA PRO A 158 27.01 -1.90 -11.72
C PRO A 158 26.74 -0.41 -11.55
N GLY A 159 26.30 0.00 -10.35
CA GLY A 159 25.96 1.37 -10.03
C GLY A 159 24.56 1.84 -10.49
N LEU A 160 23.80 1.03 -11.22
CA LEU A 160 22.42 1.35 -11.64
C LEU A 160 21.44 0.68 -10.69
N ARG A 161 20.65 1.48 -9.98
CA ARG A 161 19.62 0.98 -9.07
C ARG A 161 18.32 0.67 -9.79
N PHE A 162 17.51 -0.23 -9.25
CA PHE A 162 16.19 -0.55 -9.83
C PHE A 162 15.32 0.70 -9.98
N ALA A 163 15.35 1.60 -9.02
CA ALA A 163 14.68 2.90 -9.10
C ALA A 163 15.05 3.72 -10.36
N ASP A 164 16.28 3.61 -10.84
CA ASP A 164 16.73 4.32 -12.05
C ASP A 164 16.29 3.58 -13.32
N ILE A 165 16.22 2.25 -13.28
CA ILE A 165 15.66 1.40 -14.35
C ILE A 165 14.19 1.75 -14.56
N VAL A 166 13.41 1.76 -13.47
CA VAL A 166 11.97 2.13 -13.48
C VAL A 166 11.77 3.53 -14.07
N ALA A 167 12.60 4.51 -13.65
CA ALA A 167 12.45 5.89 -14.13
C ALA A 167 12.72 6.06 -15.64
N LYS A 168 13.56 5.21 -16.22
CA LYS A 168 13.90 5.24 -17.65
C LYS A 168 12.90 4.48 -18.53
N SER A 169 11.97 3.76 -17.92
CA SER A 169 10.99 2.91 -18.62
C SER A 169 9.56 3.33 -18.23
N PRO A 170 9.01 4.39 -18.82
CA PRO A 170 7.70 4.94 -18.41
C PRO A 170 6.54 3.93 -18.45
N GLY A 171 6.57 2.98 -19.38
CA GLY A 171 5.58 1.88 -19.46
C GLY A 171 5.90 0.67 -18.59
N GLY A 172 7.05 0.62 -17.92
CA GLY A 172 7.51 -0.58 -17.23
C GLY A 172 6.67 -0.98 -16.01
N LEU A 173 6.06 -0.03 -15.32
CA LEU A 173 5.19 -0.32 -14.19
C LEU A 173 3.87 -0.97 -14.64
N SER A 174 3.29 -0.54 -15.75
CA SER A 174 2.09 -1.16 -16.33
C SER A 174 2.35 -2.62 -16.72
N ALA A 175 3.54 -2.91 -17.28
CA ALA A 175 3.93 -4.27 -17.65
C ALA A 175 4.02 -5.23 -16.46
N LEU A 176 4.21 -4.72 -15.24
CA LEU A 176 4.20 -5.56 -14.04
C LEU A 176 2.82 -6.12 -13.71
N VAL A 177 1.75 -5.41 -14.08
CA VAL A 177 0.35 -5.75 -13.77
C VAL A 177 -0.44 -6.24 -14.98
N GLU A 178 0.14 -6.23 -16.18
CA GLU A 178 -0.53 -6.74 -17.39
C GLU A 178 -0.88 -8.22 -17.26
N GLY A 179 -2.16 -8.55 -17.47
CA GLY A 179 -2.65 -9.93 -17.46
C GLY A 179 -2.64 -10.63 -16.10
N VAL A 180 -2.68 -9.87 -15.00
CA VAL A 180 -2.84 -10.38 -13.63
C VAL A 180 -4.11 -9.85 -13.00
#